data_04a7d8bfdd0d0ed436467e851ffa5003
#
_entry.id   04a7d8bfdd0d0ed436467e851ffa5003
#
_cell.length_a   1.000
_cell.length_b   1.000
_cell.length_c   1.000
_cell.angle_alpha   90.00
_cell.angle_beta   90.00
_cell.angle_gamma   90.00
#
_symmetry.space_group_name_H-M   'P 1'
#
loop_
_entity.id
_entity.type
_entity.pdbx_description
1 polymer ?
#
loop_
_entity_poly.entity_id
_entity_poly.type
_entity_poly.pdbx_seq_one_letter_code
_entity_poly.pdbx_strand_id
1 'polypeptide(L)'
;MKILVMNGPNINFLGIREKGIYGEQNYEVLVSMIEKKAEELGVDVEVFQSNHEGAIIDKIQEAYYNDVDGIVINPGAFTHYSYAVRDALASVAAIPKIEVHISNVHTREEFRHTSVTVPVCNGQVVGLGLKGYLYAMEAVVAVSYTHLRA
;
A
#
# COMPACT_ATOMS: atom_id res chain seq x y z
N MET A 1 11.75 8.09 -11.05
CA MET A 1 11.17 7.83 -9.72
C MET A 1 10.64 6.40 -9.70
N LYS A 2 10.90 5.68 -8.65
CA LYS A 2 10.55 4.27 -8.49
C LYS A 2 9.63 4.09 -7.29
N ILE A 3 8.42 3.57 -7.54
CA ILE A 3 7.39 3.37 -6.52
C ILE A 3 7.17 1.87 -6.29
N LEU A 4 7.15 1.48 -5.03
CA LEU A 4 6.79 0.11 -4.63
C LEU A 4 5.36 0.11 -4.11
N VAL A 5 4.49 -0.69 -4.73
CA VAL A 5 3.13 -0.94 -4.24
C VAL A 5 3.11 -2.30 -3.57
N MET A 6 2.86 -2.33 -2.26
CA MET A 6 2.90 -3.52 -1.44
C MET A 6 1.51 -3.93 -1.00
N ASN A 7 1.22 -5.22 -1.12
CA ASN A 7 -0.06 -5.80 -0.72
C ASN A 7 0.16 -6.93 0.29
N GLY A 8 -0.54 -6.85 1.41
CA GLY A 8 -0.49 -7.84 2.46
C GLY A 8 -1.42 -9.02 2.25
N PRO A 9 -1.74 -9.74 3.34
CA PRO A 9 -2.46 -11.01 3.25
C PRO A 9 -3.84 -10.86 2.65
N ASN A 10 -4.20 -11.85 1.84
CA ASN A 10 -5.50 -12.02 1.21
C ASN A 10 -5.82 -11.04 0.07
N ILE A 11 -4.96 -10.07 -0.22
CA ILE A 11 -5.20 -9.15 -1.34
C ILE A 11 -5.15 -9.89 -2.68
N ASN A 12 -4.36 -10.95 -2.78
CA ASN A 12 -4.34 -11.81 -3.95
C ASN A 12 -5.68 -12.53 -4.20
N PHE A 13 -6.55 -12.62 -3.19
CA PHE A 13 -7.88 -13.22 -3.29
C PHE A 13 -8.98 -12.20 -3.60
N LEU A 14 -8.61 -10.98 -3.91
CA LEU A 14 -9.55 -9.94 -4.30
C LEU A 14 -10.44 -10.44 -5.46
N GLY A 15 -11.77 -10.26 -5.32
CA GLY A 15 -12.74 -10.71 -6.32
C GLY A 15 -13.15 -12.17 -6.18
N ILE A 16 -12.40 -13.01 -5.49
CA ILE A 16 -12.77 -14.41 -5.21
C ILE A 16 -13.65 -14.48 -3.98
N ARG A 17 -13.26 -13.73 -2.94
CA ARG A 17 -13.88 -13.76 -1.62
C ARG A 17 -15.21 -13.01 -1.57
N GLU A 18 -15.37 -11.96 -2.37
CA GLU A 18 -16.48 -11.02 -2.28
C GLU A 18 -17.05 -10.68 -3.66
N LYS A 19 -17.35 -11.71 -4.48
CA LYS A 19 -17.82 -11.55 -5.86
C LYS A 19 -19.04 -10.64 -6.03
N GLY A 20 -19.89 -10.54 -5.00
CA GLY A 20 -21.10 -9.72 -5.06
C GLY A 20 -20.87 -8.23 -4.81
N ILE A 21 -19.73 -7.84 -4.25
CA ILE A 21 -19.45 -6.46 -3.84
C ILE A 21 -18.57 -5.74 -4.87
N TYR A 22 -17.56 -6.44 -5.41
CA TYR A 22 -16.55 -5.83 -6.28
C TYR A 22 -16.69 -6.27 -7.74
N GLY A 23 -17.70 -7.10 -8.09
CA GLY A 23 -17.92 -7.56 -9.46
C GLY A 23 -16.75 -8.35 -10.00
N GLU A 24 -16.26 -7.98 -11.19
CA GLU A 24 -15.12 -8.61 -11.85
C GLU A 24 -13.78 -8.01 -11.41
N GLN A 25 -13.75 -7.12 -10.43
CA GLN A 25 -12.52 -6.50 -9.95
C GLN A 25 -11.73 -7.50 -9.11
N ASN A 26 -10.67 -8.05 -9.70
CA ASN A 26 -9.78 -9.01 -9.06
C ASN A 26 -8.37 -8.41 -8.91
N TYR A 27 -7.45 -9.20 -8.36
CA TYR A 27 -6.07 -8.76 -8.15
C TYR A 27 -5.36 -8.40 -9.47
N GLU A 28 -5.61 -9.15 -10.53
CA GLU A 28 -4.99 -8.89 -11.85
C GLU A 28 -5.46 -7.55 -12.41
N VAL A 29 -6.73 -7.23 -12.25
CA VAL A 29 -7.27 -5.92 -12.65
C VAL A 29 -6.63 -4.81 -11.84
N LEU A 30 -6.46 -5.01 -10.53
CA LEU A 30 -5.77 -4.04 -9.68
C LEU A 30 -4.34 -3.78 -10.16
N VAL A 31 -3.57 -4.84 -10.43
CA VAL A 31 -2.19 -4.71 -10.94
C VAL A 31 -2.17 -3.93 -12.25
N SER A 32 -3.08 -4.22 -13.18
CA SER A 32 -3.19 -3.51 -14.46
C SER A 32 -3.49 -2.02 -14.25
N MET A 33 -4.39 -1.69 -13.32
CA MET A 33 -4.71 -0.30 -12.99
C MET A 33 -3.50 0.44 -12.45
N ILE A 34 -2.74 -0.21 -11.56
CA ILE A 34 -1.52 0.36 -10.97
C ILE A 34 -0.46 0.61 -12.06
N GLU A 35 -0.22 -0.36 -12.93
CA GLU A 35 0.77 -0.24 -13.99
C GLU A 35 0.41 0.87 -14.97
N LYS A 36 -0.86 0.98 -15.33
CA LYS A 36 -1.35 2.07 -16.19
C LYS A 36 -1.16 3.43 -15.53
N LYS A 37 -1.46 3.52 -14.23
CA LYS A 37 -1.28 4.76 -13.48
C LYS A 37 0.18 5.17 -13.42
N ALA A 38 1.08 4.21 -13.26
CA ALA A 38 2.51 4.47 -13.28
C ALA A 38 2.96 5.08 -14.62
N GLU A 39 2.45 4.57 -15.74
CA GLU A 39 2.72 5.16 -17.06
C GLU A 39 2.23 6.61 -17.14
N GLU A 40 1.00 6.87 -16.67
CA GLU A 40 0.43 8.22 -16.65
C GLU A 40 1.26 9.19 -15.80
N LEU A 41 1.79 8.71 -14.67
CA LEU A 41 2.61 9.51 -13.77
C LEU A 41 4.09 9.62 -14.21
N GLY A 42 4.50 8.82 -15.20
CA GLY A 42 5.88 8.78 -15.65
C GLY A 42 6.83 8.19 -14.62
N VAL A 43 6.38 7.21 -13.84
CA VAL A 43 7.18 6.54 -12.81
C VAL A 43 7.30 5.05 -13.10
N ASP A 44 8.37 4.43 -12.59
CA ASP A 44 8.50 2.98 -12.57
C ASP A 44 7.76 2.44 -11.35
N VAL A 45 7.10 1.30 -11.49
CA VAL A 45 6.37 0.67 -10.39
C VAL A 45 6.72 -0.80 -10.29
N GLU A 46 6.88 -1.26 -9.06
CA GLU A 46 6.89 -2.68 -8.73
C GLU A 46 5.68 -2.97 -7.87
N VAL A 47 4.93 -4.03 -8.19
CA VAL A 47 3.77 -4.48 -7.42
C VAL A 47 4.14 -5.78 -6.74
N PHE A 48 4.03 -5.81 -5.40
CA PHE A 48 4.40 -6.95 -4.57
C PHE A 48 3.20 -7.37 -3.73
N GLN A 49 3.06 -8.68 -3.52
CA GLN A 49 2.02 -9.22 -2.63
C GLN A 49 2.59 -10.40 -1.84
N SER A 50 2.27 -10.49 -0.56
CA SER A 50 2.58 -11.65 0.25
C SER A 50 1.59 -11.82 1.40
N ASN A 51 1.32 -13.08 1.73
CA ASN A 51 0.55 -13.46 2.92
C ASN A 51 1.44 -13.59 4.16
N HIS A 52 2.75 -13.47 4.01
CA HIS A 52 3.71 -13.69 5.09
C HIS A 52 4.25 -12.38 5.64
N GLU A 53 4.13 -12.19 6.94
CA GLU A 53 4.62 -11.00 7.62
C GLU A 53 6.11 -10.77 7.39
N GLY A 54 6.92 -11.82 7.51
CA GLY A 54 8.36 -11.72 7.27
C GLY A 54 8.71 -11.29 5.85
N ALA A 55 7.95 -11.77 4.85
CA ALA A 55 8.18 -11.36 3.46
C ALA A 55 7.86 -9.89 3.24
N ILE A 56 6.84 -9.35 3.90
CA ILE A 56 6.51 -7.93 3.87
C ILE A 56 7.66 -7.11 4.48
N ILE A 57 8.18 -7.55 5.62
CA ILE A 57 9.30 -6.89 6.29
C ILE A 57 10.55 -6.91 5.41
N ASP A 58 10.89 -8.06 4.84
CA ASP A 58 12.06 -8.20 3.97
C ASP A 58 11.94 -7.28 2.75
N LYS A 59 10.74 -7.15 2.19
CA LYS A 59 10.50 -6.28 1.03
C LYS A 59 10.67 -4.80 1.37
N ILE A 60 10.25 -4.40 2.55
CA ILE A 60 10.47 -3.02 3.03
C ILE A 60 11.97 -2.73 3.16
N GLN A 61 12.72 -3.67 3.73
CA GLN A 61 14.18 -3.53 3.86
C GLN A 61 14.86 -3.49 2.50
N GLU A 62 14.43 -4.34 1.57
CA GLU A 62 14.92 -4.36 0.20
C GLU A 62 14.69 -3.01 -0.50
N ALA A 63 13.56 -2.36 -0.24
CA ALA A 63 13.25 -1.06 -0.81
C ALA A 63 14.31 0.01 -0.47
N TYR A 64 14.86 -0.07 0.74
CA TYR A 64 15.95 0.83 1.14
C TYR A 64 17.19 0.64 0.27
N TYR A 65 17.60 -0.62 0.03
CA TYR A 65 18.80 -0.92 -0.76
C TYR A 65 18.61 -0.69 -2.26
N ASN A 66 17.38 -0.76 -2.75
CA ASN A 66 17.06 -0.59 -4.17
C ASN A 66 16.65 0.84 -4.54
N ASP A 67 16.89 1.80 -3.66
CA ASP A 67 16.63 3.21 -3.91
C ASP A 67 15.18 3.50 -4.33
N VAL A 68 14.23 2.83 -3.68
CA VAL A 68 12.81 3.10 -3.88
C VAL A 68 12.48 4.50 -3.36
N ASP A 69 11.78 5.28 -4.17
CA ASP A 69 11.47 6.69 -3.86
C ASP A 69 10.17 6.85 -3.06
N GLY A 70 9.30 5.88 -3.11
CA GLY A 70 8.04 5.93 -2.37
C GLY A 70 7.38 4.56 -2.25
N ILE A 71 6.61 4.37 -1.19
CA ILE A 71 5.88 3.13 -0.93
C ILE A 71 4.38 3.44 -0.79
N VAL A 72 3.57 2.69 -1.52
CA VAL A 72 2.12 2.57 -1.27
C VAL A 72 1.90 1.20 -0.67
N ILE A 73 1.33 1.13 0.52
CA ILE A 73 1.17 -0.13 1.21
C ILE A 73 -0.29 -0.37 1.64
N ASN A 74 -0.82 -1.52 1.26
CA ASN A 74 -2.03 -2.08 1.85
C ASN A 74 -1.62 -3.24 2.74
N PRO A 75 -1.45 -3.03 4.05
CA PRO A 75 -0.97 -4.08 4.94
C PRO A 75 -2.00 -5.19 5.20
N GLY A 76 -3.25 -5.01 4.70
CA GLY A 76 -4.33 -5.90 5.05
C GLY A 76 -4.55 -5.90 6.56
N ALA A 77 -4.87 -7.05 7.14
CA ALA A 77 -5.13 -7.15 8.58
C ALA A 77 -3.90 -6.84 9.44
N PHE A 78 -2.69 -6.90 8.90
CA PHE A 78 -1.49 -6.54 9.66
C PHE A 78 -1.53 -5.11 10.19
N THR A 79 -2.28 -4.22 9.55
CA THR A 79 -2.41 -2.83 10.01
C THR A 79 -2.95 -2.75 11.44
N HIS A 80 -3.73 -3.74 11.87
CA HIS A 80 -4.40 -3.69 13.16
C HIS A 80 -3.54 -4.19 14.33
N TYR A 81 -2.46 -4.94 14.05
CA TYR A 81 -1.71 -5.59 15.13
C TYR A 81 -0.23 -5.85 14.87
N SER A 82 0.27 -5.68 13.64
CA SER A 82 1.67 -6.02 13.37
C SER A 82 2.61 -4.89 13.76
N TYR A 83 3.13 -4.97 14.96
CA TYR A 83 4.20 -4.07 15.40
C TYR A 83 5.48 -4.29 14.59
N ALA A 84 5.70 -5.53 14.12
CA ALA A 84 6.89 -5.83 13.33
C ALA A 84 6.87 -5.12 11.96
N VAL A 85 5.72 -5.11 11.28
CA VAL A 85 5.57 -4.35 10.02
C VAL A 85 5.68 -2.85 10.29
N ARG A 86 5.06 -2.37 11.36
CA ARG A 86 5.22 -0.97 11.80
C ARG A 86 6.68 -0.57 11.95
N ASP A 87 7.45 -1.39 12.66
CA ASP A 87 8.87 -1.09 12.93
C ASP A 87 9.69 -1.11 11.64
N ALA A 88 9.38 -2.03 10.72
CA ALA A 88 10.04 -2.07 9.41
C ALA A 88 9.78 -0.77 8.63
N LEU A 89 8.52 -0.32 8.57
CA LEU A 89 8.16 0.94 7.91
C LEU A 89 8.84 2.14 8.57
N ALA A 90 8.90 2.17 9.89
CA ALA A 90 9.58 3.23 10.63
C ALA A 90 11.09 3.25 10.36
N SER A 91 11.69 2.09 10.10
CA SER A 91 13.12 1.94 9.84
C SER A 91 13.55 2.57 8.52
N VAL A 92 12.65 2.70 7.56
CA VAL A 92 12.93 3.37 6.27
C VAL A 92 12.28 4.76 6.24
N ALA A 93 12.54 5.54 7.28
CA ALA A 93 11.90 6.84 7.52
C ALA A 93 12.06 7.82 6.35
N ALA A 94 13.17 7.75 5.61
CA ALA A 94 13.43 8.64 4.48
C ALA A 94 12.56 8.34 3.25
N ILE A 95 11.94 7.15 3.18
CA ILE A 95 11.07 6.79 2.07
C ILE A 95 9.63 7.21 2.42
N PRO A 96 9.02 8.14 1.68
CA PRO A 96 7.61 8.49 1.88
C PRO A 96 6.69 7.28 1.71
N LYS A 97 5.67 7.18 2.56
CA LYS A 97 4.76 6.04 2.60
C LYS A 97 3.32 6.50 2.71
N ILE A 98 2.46 5.94 1.88
CA ILE A 98 1.00 6.15 1.96
C ILE A 98 0.36 4.79 2.17
N GLU A 99 -0.43 4.66 3.21
CA GLU A 99 -1.20 3.44 3.47
C GLU A 99 -2.54 3.51 2.73
N VAL A 100 -2.99 2.39 2.17
CA VAL A 100 -4.26 2.32 1.45
C VAL A 100 -5.08 1.12 1.94
N HIS A 101 -6.37 1.32 2.07
CA HIS A 101 -7.37 0.27 2.32
C HIS A 101 -8.51 0.42 1.33
N ILE A 102 -8.93 -0.71 0.74
CA ILE A 102 -9.99 -0.73 -0.28
C ILE A 102 -11.34 -0.40 0.35
N SER A 103 -11.65 -1.04 1.48
CA SER A 103 -12.91 -0.83 2.19
C SER A 103 -12.77 0.25 3.26
N ASN A 104 -13.91 0.84 3.65
CA ASN A 104 -13.94 1.74 4.80
C ASN A 104 -13.87 0.92 6.09
N VAL A 105 -12.68 0.84 6.68
CA VAL A 105 -12.43 0.07 7.89
C VAL A 105 -13.25 0.54 9.10
N HIS A 106 -13.72 1.77 9.08
CA HIS A 106 -14.51 2.35 10.17
C HIS A 106 -15.96 1.86 10.20
N THR A 107 -16.43 1.25 9.12
CA THR A 107 -17.79 0.67 9.05
C THR A 107 -17.80 -0.84 9.28
N ARG A 108 -16.67 -1.41 9.62
CA ARG A 108 -16.51 -2.86 9.83
C ARG A 108 -16.29 -3.16 11.32
N GLU A 109 -15.76 -4.34 11.64
CA GLU A 109 -15.55 -4.77 13.03
C GLU A 109 -14.69 -3.77 13.80
N GLU A 110 -14.96 -3.64 15.10
CA GLU A 110 -14.29 -2.65 15.95
C GLU A 110 -12.77 -2.74 15.92
N PHE A 111 -12.20 -3.96 15.85
CA PHE A 111 -10.73 -4.10 15.80
C PHE A 111 -10.11 -3.43 14.58
N ARG A 112 -10.90 -3.17 13.51
CA ARG A 112 -10.42 -2.51 12.30
C ARG A 112 -10.32 -0.99 12.42
N HIS A 113 -10.81 -0.43 13.53
CA HIS A 113 -10.76 1.01 13.78
C HIS A 113 -9.36 1.49 14.22
N THR A 114 -8.48 0.57 14.60
CA THR A 114 -7.13 0.90 15.05
C THR A 114 -6.11 0.43 14.02
N SER A 115 -5.18 1.31 13.68
CA SER A 115 -4.01 0.97 12.87
C SER A 115 -2.75 1.25 13.66
N VAL A 116 -1.83 0.28 13.69
CA VAL A 116 -0.50 0.46 14.28
C VAL A 116 0.51 0.89 13.22
N THR A 117 0.20 0.74 11.93
CA THR A 117 1.12 1.07 10.83
C THR A 117 0.93 2.50 10.31
N VAL A 118 -0.29 3.02 10.32
CA VAL A 118 -0.58 4.36 9.81
C VAL A 118 0.22 5.46 10.51
N PRO A 119 0.49 5.39 11.82
CA PRO A 119 1.27 6.44 12.49
C PRO A 119 2.69 6.62 11.95
N VAL A 120 3.24 5.62 11.26
CA VAL A 120 4.59 5.69 10.66
C VAL A 120 4.54 5.96 9.15
N CYS A 121 3.35 6.21 8.60
CA CYS A 121 3.15 6.61 7.21
C CYS A 121 2.92 8.11 7.12
N ASN A 122 3.12 8.68 5.93
CA ASN A 122 2.86 10.10 5.68
C ASN A 122 1.37 10.42 5.58
N GLY A 123 0.57 9.44 5.16
CA GLY A 123 -0.87 9.61 5.03
C GLY A 123 -1.58 8.31 4.74
N GLN A 124 -2.89 8.39 4.56
CA GLN A 124 -3.75 7.23 4.39
C GLN A 124 -4.88 7.53 3.43
N VAL A 125 -5.23 6.54 2.58
CA VAL A 125 -6.40 6.55 1.71
C VAL A 125 -7.27 5.35 2.09
N VAL A 126 -8.51 5.56 2.47
CA VAL A 126 -9.39 4.52 3.03
C VAL A 126 -10.77 4.58 2.41
N GLY A 127 -11.31 3.43 1.98
CA GLY A 127 -12.71 3.30 1.63
C GLY A 127 -13.08 3.72 0.21
N LEU A 128 -12.10 3.91 -0.66
CA LEU A 128 -12.34 4.42 -2.02
C LEU A 128 -12.24 3.35 -3.10
N GLY A 129 -12.31 2.07 -2.72
CA GLY A 129 -12.21 0.96 -3.66
C GLY A 129 -10.82 0.81 -4.26
N LEU A 130 -10.73 0.18 -5.42
CA LEU A 130 -9.44 -0.02 -6.09
C LEU A 130 -8.80 1.29 -6.53
N LYS A 131 -9.60 2.30 -6.86
CA LYS A 131 -9.09 3.62 -7.23
C LYS A 131 -8.30 4.28 -6.10
N GLY A 132 -8.51 3.85 -4.85
CA GLY A 132 -7.74 4.32 -3.71
C GLY A 132 -6.24 4.15 -3.91
N TYR A 133 -5.82 3.06 -4.56
CA TYR A 133 -4.41 2.85 -4.91
C TYR A 133 -3.88 3.93 -5.83
N LEU A 134 -4.69 4.37 -6.80
CA LEU A 134 -4.29 5.39 -7.77
C LEU A 134 -4.11 6.74 -7.10
N TYR A 135 -5.01 7.08 -6.18
CA TYR A 135 -4.90 8.30 -5.37
C TYR A 135 -3.70 8.24 -4.43
N ALA A 136 -3.43 7.06 -3.85
CA ALA A 136 -2.26 6.87 -3.00
C ALA A 136 -0.95 7.02 -3.80
N MET A 137 -0.92 6.53 -5.04
CA MET A 137 0.24 6.72 -5.93
C MET A 137 0.47 8.19 -6.24
N GLU A 138 -0.58 8.93 -6.57
CA GLU A 138 -0.48 10.38 -6.77
C GLU A 138 0.05 11.08 -5.51
N ALA A 139 -0.49 10.70 -4.35
CA ALA A 139 -0.09 11.28 -3.08
C ALA A 139 1.39 11.01 -2.76
N VAL A 140 1.85 9.76 -2.94
CA VAL A 140 3.25 9.41 -2.62
C VAL A 140 4.22 10.10 -3.57
N VAL A 141 3.86 10.25 -4.83
CA VAL A 141 4.69 11.01 -5.80
C VAL A 141 4.79 12.46 -5.38
N ALA A 142 3.68 13.09 -4.99
CA ALA A 142 3.66 14.47 -4.54
C ALA A 142 4.51 14.67 -3.28
N VAL A 143 4.37 13.76 -2.30
CA VAL A 143 5.16 13.82 -1.05
C VAL A 143 6.64 13.59 -1.32
N SER A 144 6.98 12.60 -2.15
CA SER A 144 8.37 12.30 -2.53
C SER A 144 9.03 13.50 -3.20
N TYR A 145 8.31 14.16 -4.10
CA TYR A 145 8.81 15.33 -4.80
C TYR A 145 9.08 16.49 -3.85
N THR A 146 8.21 16.72 -2.90
CA THR A 146 8.39 17.76 -1.87
C THR A 146 9.56 17.40 -0.95
N HIS A 147 9.69 16.13 -0.57
CA HIS A 147 10.75 15.65 0.31
C HIS A 147 12.14 15.79 -0.32
N LEU A 148 12.26 15.51 -1.62
CA LEU A 148 13.52 15.65 -2.35
C LEU A 148 13.95 17.11 -2.52
N ARG A 149 13.02 18.06 -2.41
CA ARG A 149 13.29 19.49 -2.51
C ARG A 149 13.57 20.17 -1.16
N ALA A 150 13.23 19.48 -0.09
CA ALA A 150 13.49 20.00 1.24
C ALA A 150 14.91 19.69 1.70
#